data_5d57dd21226adc3e31a4bfdb54626d29
#
_entry.id   5d57dd21226adc3e31a4bfdb54626d29
#
_cell.length_a   1.000
_cell.length_b   1.000
_cell.length_c   1.000
_cell.angle_alpha   90.00
_cell.angle_beta   90.00
_cell.angle_gamma   90.00
#
_symmetry.space_group_name_H-M   'P 1'
#
loop_
_entity.id
_entity.type
_entity.pdbx_description
1 polymer ?
#
loop_
_entity_poly.entity_id
_entity_poly.type
_entity_poly.pdbx_seq_one_letter_code
_entity_poly.pdbx_strand_id
1 'polypeptide(L)'
;MKNFIKPEQFPYKSALGWEYDSGNYAGALHKAMDTIGYAELRREQAEKRKRGELMGIGISSFTEIVGAGPSKHFDILGLKMFDSCEIRIHPTGKAIARFGTKSQGQGHETTYAQILAEELGIPAKDIQIEEGDTDTAPYGLGTYASRSTPVAGAAAAIASRKIVDKARKIAAYLLEVAPEDLVWEPGKFSVKGAPDRSKTIQDIAFAAYTNHPQGMEAG
;
A
#
# COMPACT_ATOMS: atom_id res chain seq x y z
N MET A 1 33.27 2.95 -3.43
CA MET A 1 33.58 2.22 -2.18
C MET A 1 34.24 3.06 -1.11
N LYS A 2 35.11 4.01 -1.47
CA LYS A 2 35.90 4.81 -0.46
C LYS A 2 35.04 5.52 0.59
N ASN A 3 33.83 5.94 0.23
CA ASN A 3 32.91 6.69 1.09
C ASN A 3 31.73 5.85 1.59
N PHE A 4 31.71 4.54 1.34
CA PHE A 4 30.65 3.69 1.86
C PHE A 4 30.81 3.48 3.37
N ILE A 5 29.66 3.54 4.06
CA ILE A 5 29.57 3.11 5.45
C ILE A 5 29.79 1.59 5.47
N LYS A 6 30.69 1.16 6.36
CA LYS A 6 31.02 -0.26 6.48
C LYS A 6 30.01 -0.97 7.38
N PRO A 7 29.79 -2.30 7.20
CA PRO A 7 28.83 -3.07 8.00
C PRO A 7 29.02 -2.91 9.52
N GLU A 8 30.25 -2.82 9.98
CA GLU A 8 30.59 -2.67 11.42
C GLU A 8 30.33 -1.28 12.01
N GLN A 9 29.98 -0.30 11.16
CA GLN A 9 29.67 1.08 11.59
C GLN A 9 28.19 1.31 11.85
N PHE A 10 27.33 0.31 11.56
CA PHE A 10 25.89 0.43 11.84
C PHE A 10 25.56 0.09 13.31
N PRO A 11 24.53 0.73 13.91
CA PRO A 11 23.75 1.83 13.34
C PRO A 11 24.59 3.09 13.14
N TYR A 12 24.42 3.75 12.00
CA TYR A 12 25.23 4.92 11.60
C TYR A 12 24.41 6.19 11.61
N LYS A 13 24.84 7.18 12.40
CA LYS A 13 24.21 8.50 12.43
C LYS A 13 24.83 9.41 11.37
N SER A 14 24.05 9.80 10.38
CA SER A 14 24.50 10.70 9.32
C SER A 14 24.66 12.14 9.80
N ALA A 15 25.38 12.95 9.02
CA ALA A 15 25.55 14.38 9.30
C ALA A 15 24.21 15.17 9.29
N LEU A 16 23.18 14.63 8.63
CA LEU A 16 21.83 15.22 8.58
C LEU A 16 20.93 14.75 9.74
N GLY A 17 21.46 13.97 10.68
CA GLY A 17 20.74 13.49 11.85
C GLY A 17 19.96 12.19 11.65
N TRP A 18 19.93 11.62 10.43
CA TRP A 18 19.32 10.34 10.15
C TRP A 18 20.15 9.19 10.69
N GLU A 19 19.51 8.22 11.30
CA GLU A 19 20.15 6.98 11.73
C GLU A 19 19.83 5.89 10.70
N TYR A 20 20.89 5.29 10.13
CA TYR A 20 20.81 4.13 9.26
C TYR A 20 20.98 2.88 10.10
N ASP A 21 20.02 1.98 10.05
CA ASP A 21 19.92 0.80 10.90
C ASP A 21 20.93 -0.28 10.53
N SER A 22 21.13 -0.50 9.24
CA SER A 22 21.94 -1.60 8.71
C SER A 22 22.37 -1.35 7.26
N GLY A 23 23.34 -2.11 6.79
CA GLY A 23 23.75 -2.11 5.38
C GLY A 23 25.03 -2.87 5.10
N ASN A 24 25.16 -3.30 3.86
CA ASN A 24 26.39 -3.84 3.27
C ASN A 24 26.58 -3.29 1.86
N TYR A 25 26.89 -2.02 1.78
CA TYR A 25 26.94 -1.29 0.50
C TYR A 25 28.01 -1.82 -0.45
N ALA A 26 29.17 -2.19 0.09
CA ALA A 26 30.24 -2.78 -0.70
C ALA A 26 29.85 -4.15 -1.27
N GLY A 27 29.20 -4.99 -0.46
CA GLY A 27 28.69 -6.28 -0.90
C GLY A 27 27.63 -6.16 -1.99
N ALA A 28 26.71 -5.20 -1.86
CA ALA A 28 25.70 -4.92 -2.88
C ALA A 28 26.34 -4.47 -4.21
N LEU A 29 27.32 -3.57 -4.14
CA LEU A 29 28.05 -3.12 -5.33
C LEU A 29 28.82 -4.26 -5.99
N HIS A 30 29.55 -5.09 -5.24
CA HIS A 30 30.24 -6.24 -5.79
C HIS A 30 29.28 -7.20 -6.50
N LYS A 31 28.16 -7.54 -5.85
CA LYS A 31 27.13 -8.40 -6.45
C LYS A 31 26.58 -7.81 -7.77
N ALA A 32 26.33 -6.49 -7.81
CA ALA A 32 25.90 -5.83 -9.04
C ALA A 32 26.96 -5.89 -10.13
N MET A 33 28.23 -5.64 -9.79
CA MET A 33 29.37 -5.72 -10.73
C MET A 33 29.55 -7.12 -11.29
N ASP A 34 29.44 -8.15 -10.46
CA ASP A 34 29.56 -9.55 -10.89
C ASP A 34 28.38 -9.93 -11.80
N THR A 35 27.16 -9.53 -11.45
CA THR A 35 25.95 -9.84 -12.22
C THR A 35 25.97 -9.29 -13.63
N ILE A 36 26.51 -8.08 -13.84
CA ILE A 36 26.60 -7.46 -15.17
C ILE A 36 27.90 -7.81 -15.91
N GLY A 37 28.82 -8.57 -15.32
CA GLY A 37 30.14 -8.85 -15.91
C GLY A 37 31.02 -7.59 -16.05
N TYR A 38 31.08 -6.75 -15.01
CA TYR A 38 31.71 -5.43 -15.05
C TYR A 38 33.15 -5.47 -15.58
N ALA A 39 33.93 -6.48 -15.22
CA ALA A 39 35.30 -6.61 -15.69
C ALA A 39 35.40 -6.79 -17.23
N GLU A 40 34.47 -7.59 -17.80
CA GLU A 40 34.34 -7.77 -19.25
C GLU A 40 33.90 -6.47 -19.94
N LEU A 41 32.91 -5.80 -19.40
CA LEU A 41 32.43 -4.51 -19.94
C LEU A 41 33.58 -3.47 -19.97
N ARG A 42 34.43 -3.46 -18.96
CA ARG A 42 35.60 -2.56 -18.93
C ARG A 42 36.64 -2.91 -20.03
N ARG A 43 36.84 -4.19 -20.29
CA ARG A 43 37.69 -4.63 -21.41
C ARG A 43 37.08 -4.24 -22.75
N GLU A 44 35.82 -4.54 -22.96
CA GLU A 44 35.10 -4.17 -24.18
C GLU A 44 35.13 -2.64 -24.40
N GLN A 45 34.91 -1.85 -23.39
CA GLN A 45 34.99 -0.39 -23.45
C GLN A 45 36.37 0.09 -23.92
N ALA A 46 37.43 -0.53 -23.41
CA ALA A 46 38.79 -0.18 -23.80
C ALA A 46 39.08 -0.52 -25.28
N GLU A 47 38.63 -1.68 -25.74
CA GLU A 47 38.81 -2.09 -27.15
C GLU A 47 37.97 -1.23 -28.11
N LYS A 48 36.72 -0.91 -27.74
CA LYS A 48 35.86 0.02 -28.51
C LYS A 48 36.50 1.38 -28.67
N ARG A 49 37.06 1.92 -27.58
CA ARG A 49 37.75 3.24 -27.62
C ARG A 49 38.91 3.28 -28.60
N LYS A 50 39.68 2.18 -28.76
CA LYS A 50 40.77 2.10 -29.75
C LYS A 50 40.29 2.23 -31.20
N ARG A 51 39.03 1.88 -31.45
CA ARG A 51 38.37 1.98 -32.77
C ARG A 51 37.53 3.25 -32.95
N GLY A 52 37.58 4.19 -31.99
CA GLY A 52 36.80 5.40 -32.03
C GLY A 52 35.31 5.22 -31.61
N GLU A 53 34.94 4.02 -31.14
CA GLU A 53 33.60 3.74 -30.62
C GLU A 53 33.53 4.14 -29.15
N LEU A 54 32.42 4.84 -28.76
CA LEU A 54 32.21 5.27 -27.38
C LEU A 54 31.24 4.34 -26.66
N MET A 55 31.58 3.94 -25.46
CA MET A 55 30.74 3.13 -24.56
C MET A 55 30.82 3.69 -23.16
N GLY A 56 29.65 4.01 -22.57
CA GLY A 56 29.52 4.48 -21.18
C GLY A 56 29.13 3.35 -20.23
N ILE A 57 29.64 3.39 -19.00
CA ILE A 57 29.22 2.52 -17.92
C ILE A 57 28.89 3.42 -16.74
N GLY A 58 27.64 3.35 -16.25
CA GLY A 58 27.17 4.13 -15.10
C GLY A 58 26.93 3.24 -13.88
N ILE A 59 27.18 3.79 -12.70
CA ILE A 59 26.88 3.17 -11.40
C ILE A 59 26.07 4.16 -10.59
N SER A 60 24.96 3.70 -10.00
CA SER A 60 24.16 4.45 -9.05
C SER A 60 23.96 3.64 -7.77
N SER A 61 24.09 4.29 -6.62
CA SER A 61 23.85 3.70 -5.30
C SER A 61 23.01 4.67 -4.49
N PHE A 62 22.03 4.16 -3.74
CA PHE A 62 21.20 4.98 -2.89
C PHE A 62 20.88 4.25 -1.57
N THR A 63 20.56 5.03 -0.57
CA THR A 63 19.96 4.58 0.69
C THR A 63 18.63 5.29 0.83
N GLU A 64 17.60 4.56 1.22
CA GLU A 64 16.25 5.09 1.29
C GLU A 64 15.62 4.84 2.65
N ILE A 65 14.80 5.83 3.10
CA ILE A 65 13.85 5.63 4.18
C ILE A 65 12.65 4.87 3.63
N VAL A 66 12.24 3.81 4.31
CA VAL A 66 11.06 3.04 3.93
C VAL A 66 9.96 3.21 4.97
N GLY A 67 8.74 3.54 4.50
CA GLY A 67 7.56 3.58 5.34
C GLY A 67 7.49 4.79 6.27
N ALA A 68 7.97 5.96 5.84
CA ALA A 68 7.83 7.19 6.61
C ALA A 68 6.35 7.48 6.93
N GLY A 69 5.93 7.20 8.17
CA GLY A 69 4.53 7.23 8.60
C GLY A 69 4.38 7.39 10.12
N PRO A 70 3.16 7.26 10.67
CA PRO A 70 2.90 7.37 12.09
C PRO A 70 3.71 6.34 12.88
N SER A 71 4.64 6.82 13.70
CA SER A 71 5.53 5.98 14.51
C SER A 71 5.88 6.66 15.81
N LYS A 72 6.19 5.87 16.84
CA LYS A 72 6.71 6.39 18.13
C LYS A 72 8.03 7.14 17.96
N HIS A 73 8.80 6.75 16.97
CA HIS A 73 10.18 7.17 16.78
C HIS A 73 10.36 8.11 15.58
N PHE A 74 9.26 8.38 14.83
CA PHE A 74 9.34 9.15 13.61
C PHE A 74 8.30 10.28 13.62
N ASP A 75 8.76 11.45 14.04
CA ASP A 75 8.01 12.70 14.00
C ASP A 75 8.88 13.72 13.28
N ILE A 76 8.54 14.05 12.05
CA ILE A 76 9.22 15.10 11.29
C ILE A 76 8.45 16.40 11.49
N LEU A 77 9.07 17.36 12.16
CA LEU A 77 8.53 18.70 12.37
C LEU A 77 7.14 18.72 13.04
N GLY A 78 6.84 17.77 13.92
CA GLY A 78 5.55 17.65 14.59
C GLY A 78 4.45 17.05 13.71
N LEU A 79 4.78 16.59 12.51
CA LEU A 79 3.81 15.95 11.61
C LEU A 79 3.66 14.47 11.91
N LYS A 80 2.41 14.03 12.13
CA LYS A 80 2.11 12.61 12.38
C LYS A 80 2.27 11.70 11.16
N MET A 81 2.51 12.25 10.00
CA MET A 81 2.84 11.57 8.75
C MET A 81 1.85 10.46 8.36
N PHE A 82 0.58 10.64 8.70
CA PHE A 82 -0.47 9.72 8.26
C PHE A 82 -0.89 9.99 6.81
N ASP A 83 -1.60 9.04 6.25
CA ASP A 83 -2.40 9.19 5.05
C ASP A 83 -3.83 8.74 5.31
N SER A 84 -4.72 9.05 4.38
CA SER A 84 -6.13 8.74 4.50
C SER A 84 -6.62 7.93 3.30
N CYS A 85 -7.66 7.14 3.55
CA CYS A 85 -8.40 6.45 2.52
C CYS A 85 -9.89 6.59 2.79
N GLU A 86 -10.64 7.02 1.77
CA GLU A 86 -12.09 6.95 1.73
C GLU A 86 -12.54 5.83 0.81
N ILE A 87 -13.52 5.04 1.24
CA ILE A 87 -14.05 3.94 0.45
C ILE A 87 -15.57 4.07 0.38
N ARG A 88 -16.10 4.00 -0.83
CA ARG A 88 -17.53 3.89 -1.08
C ARG A 88 -17.83 2.62 -1.85
N ILE A 89 -18.68 1.76 -1.30
CA ILE A 89 -19.20 0.60 -2.00
C ILE A 89 -20.53 1.01 -2.65
N HIS A 90 -20.63 0.79 -3.96
CA HIS A 90 -21.84 1.06 -4.74
C HIS A 90 -22.87 -0.08 -4.55
N PRO A 91 -24.19 0.15 -4.71
CA PRO A 91 -25.23 -0.91 -4.64
C PRO A 91 -24.98 -2.12 -5.56
N THR A 92 -24.19 -1.96 -6.62
CA THR A 92 -23.77 -3.05 -7.52
C THR A 92 -22.65 -3.93 -6.98
N GLY A 93 -22.14 -3.65 -5.77
CA GLY A 93 -20.99 -4.35 -5.18
C GLY A 93 -19.62 -3.87 -5.65
N LYS A 94 -19.55 -2.90 -6.56
CA LYS A 94 -18.28 -2.26 -6.95
C LYS A 94 -17.86 -1.21 -5.94
N ALA A 95 -16.57 -0.88 -5.90
CA ALA A 95 -16.02 0.10 -4.97
C ALA A 95 -15.25 1.22 -5.68
N ILE A 96 -15.27 2.40 -5.06
CA ILE A 96 -14.36 3.51 -5.37
C ILE A 96 -13.58 3.81 -4.09
N ALA A 97 -12.27 3.89 -4.20
CA ALA A 97 -11.40 4.25 -3.09
C ALA A 97 -10.54 5.46 -3.46
N ARG A 98 -10.50 6.47 -2.59
CA ARG A 98 -9.78 7.73 -2.74
C ARG A 98 -8.66 7.81 -1.74
N PHE A 99 -7.50 8.29 -2.20
CA PHE A 99 -6.29 8.35 -1.41
C PHE A 99 -5.66 9.74 -1.42
N GLY A 100 -5.00 10.10 -0.33
CA GLY A 100 -4.20 11.32 -0.23
C GLY A 100 -2.81 11.23 -0.88
N THR A 101 -2.46 10.10 -1.47
CA THR A 101 -1.23 9.89 -2.25
C THR A 101 -1.43 10.22 -3.73
N LYS A 102 -0.34 10.16 -4.51
CA LYS A 102 -0.39 10.24 -5.97
C LYS A 102 0.62 9.31 -6.60
N SER A 103 0.16 8.48 -7.52
CA SER A 103 1.02 7.61 -8.32
C SER A 103 1.94 8.44 -9.23
N GLN A 104 3.18 8.00 -9.33
CA GLN A 104 4.23 8.54 -10.19
C GLN A 104 4.72 7.49 -11.21
N GLY A 105 3.89 6.48 -11.49
CA GLY A 105 4.17 5.36 -12.39
C GLY A 105 4.49 4.04 -11.68
N GLN A 106 4.49 3.98 -10.34
CA GLN A 106 4.80 2.77 -9.56
C GLN A 106 3.59 1.84 -9.32
N GLY A 107 2.42 2.12 -9.91
CA GLY A 107 1.29 1.20 -9.93
C GLY A 107 0.47 1.18 -8.63
N HIS A 108 0.23 2.34 -8.00
CA HIS A 108 -0.62 2.43 -6.80
C HIS A 108 -2.00 1.84 -7.03
N GLU A 109 -2.60 2.11 -8.17
CA GLU A 109 -3.93 1.62 -8.54
C GLU A 109 -4.03 0.10 -8.45
N THR A 110 -2.99 -0.62 -8.86
CA THR A 110 -2.93 -2.08 -8.74
C THR A 110 -2.74 -2.51 -7.29
N THR A 111 -1.76 -1.92 -6.60
CA THR A 111 -1.42 -2.29 -5.23
C THR A 111 -2.59 -2.04 -4.26
N TYR A 112 -3.22 -0.87 -4.34
CA TYR A 112 -4.35 -0.54 -3.47
C TYR A 112 -5.60 -1.37 -3.79
N ALA A 113 -5.88 -1.61 -5.07
CA ALA A 113 -6.97 -2.50 -5.46
C ALA A 113 -6.78 -3.92 -4.92
N GLN A 114 -5.54 -4.43 -4.87
CA GLN A 114 -5.24 -5.74 -4.27
C GLN A 114 -5.48 -5.76 -2.76
N ILE A 115 -5.03 -4.73 -2.03
CA ILE A 115 -5.27 -4.62 -0.58
C ILE A 115 -6.77 -4.58 -0.28
N LEU A 116 -7.52 -3.76 -1.02
CA LEU A 116 -8.95 -3.63 -0.84
C LEU A 116 -9.71 -4.91 -1.23
N ALA A 117 -9.26 -5.60 -2.28
CA ALA A 117 -9.83 -6.87 -2.70
C ALA A 117 -9.68 -7.95 -1.62
N GLU A 118 -8.52 -8.03 -0.99
CA GLU A 118 -8.25 -8.97 0.10
C GLU A 118 -9.12 -8.69 1.33
N GLU A 119 -9.26 -7.42 1.72
CA GLU A 119 -10.03 -7.04 2.91
C GLU A 119 -11.56 -7.11 2.70
N LEU A 120 -12.05 -6.78 1.49
CA LEU A 120 -13.49 -6.65 1.20
C LEU A 120 -14.07 -7.82 0.40
N GLY A 121 -13.23 -8.63 -0.23
CA GLY A 121 -13.67 -9.69 -1.14
C GLY A 121 -14.32 -9.18 -2.43
N ILE A 122 -14.08 -7.92 -2.80
CA ILE A 122 -14.47 -7.35 -4.09
C ILE A 122 -13.34 -7.59 -5.08
N PRO A 123 -13.60 -8.16 -6.28
CA PRO A 123 -12.55 -8.35 -7.27
C PRO A 123 -11.80 -7.04 -7.57
N ALA A 124 -10.47 -7.07 -7.61
CA ALA A 124 -9.65 -5.87 -7.84
C ALA A 124 -10.05 -5.07 -9.10
N LYS A 125 -10.50 -5.75 -10.15
CA LYS A 125 -11.01 -5.13 -11.40
C LYS A 125 -12.31 -4.31 -11.21
N ASP A 126 -13.02 -4.53 -10.11
CA ASP A 126 -14.27 -3.85 -9.75
C ASP A 126 -14.04 -2.76 -8.68
N ILE A 127 -12.78 -2.45 -8.39
CA ILE A 127 -12.36 -1.40 -7.46
C ILE A 127 -11.66 -0.30 -8.26
N GLN A 128 -12.26 0.89 -8.30
CA GLN A 128 -11.66 2.07 -8.89
C GLN A 128 -10.81 2.80 -7.85
N ILE A 129 -9.56 3.10 -8.19
CA ILE A 129 -8.66 3.89 -7.36
C ILE A 129 -8.58 5.31 -7.91
N GLU A 130 -8.79 6.29 -7.05
CA GLU A 130 -8.72 7.73 -7.38
C GLU A 130 -7.64 8.40 -6.53
N GLU A 131 -6.73 9.12 -7.18
CA GLU A 131 -5.62 9.85 -6.56
C GLU A 131 -5.34 11.17 -7.28
N GLY A 132 -4.92 12.17 -6.51
CA GLY A 132 -4.34 13.41 -7.05
C GLY A 132 -5.33 14.46 -7.52
N ASP A 133 -6.61 14.27 -7.28
CA ASP A 133 -7.64 15.31 -7.40
C ASP A 133 -7.86 15.95 -6.02
N THR A 134 -7.44 17.18 -5.86
CA THR A 134 -7.50 17.90 -4.58
C THR A 134 -8.92 18.25 -4.15
N ASP A 135 -9.91 18.19 -5.06
CA ASP A 135 -11.31 18.44 -4.73
C ASP A 135 -11.98 17.23 -4.11
N THR A 136 -11.48 16.01 -4.40
CA THR A 136 -12.12 14.77 -3.97
C THR A 136 -11.23 13.88 -3.11
N ALA A 137 -9.91 14.04 -3.18
CA ALA A 137 -8.99 13.23 -2.38
C ALA A 137 -9.03 13.61 -0.90
N PRO A 138 -9.03 12.62 0.03
CA PRO A 138 -8.88 12.91 1.45
C PRO A 138 -7.48 13.46 1.73
N TYR A 139 -7.30 14.05 2.92
CA TYR A 139 -6.01 14.55 3.35
C TYR A 139 -4.94 13.46 3.33
N GLY A 140 -3.75 13.81 2.83
CA GLY A 140 -2.56 12.99 2.86
C GLY A 140 -1.31 13.80 2.61
N LEU A 141 -0.15 13.26 2.97
CA LEU A 141 1.15 13.89 2.77
C LEU A 141 1.81 13.50 1.46
N GLY A 142 1.15 12.66 0.66
CA GLY A 142 1.61 12.32 -0.67
C GLY A 142 2.63 11.17 -0.72
N THR A 143 3.29 11.05 -1.87
CA THR A 143 4.13 9.91 -2.24
C THR A 143 5.60 10.29 -2.25
N TYR A 144 6.36 9.75 -1.29
CA TYR A 144 7.82 9.88 -1.15
C TYR A 144 8.32 8.89 -0.09
N ALA A 145 9.62 8.68 0.01
CA ALA A 145 10.26 7.85 1.06
C ALA A 145 9.62 6.45 1.21
N SER A 146 9.20 5.85 0.10
CA SER A 146 8.56 4.52 0.00
C SER A 146 7.43 4.30 1.01
N ARG A 147 6.61 5.35 1.26
CA ARG A 147 5.58 5.35 2.29
C ARG A 147 4.17 4.95 1.82
N SER A 148 3.89 5.02 0.52
CA SER A 148 2.54 4.85 0.00
C SER A 148 1.91 3.50 0.36
N THR A 149 2.57 2.40 0.06
CA THR A 149 2.03 1.07 0.41
C THR A 149 1.92 0.85 1.92
N PRO A 150 2.94 1.08 2.76
CA PRO A 150 2.80 0.82 4.19
C PRO A 150 1.85 1.80 4.91
N VAL A 151 1.78 3.07 4.52
CA VAL A 151 0.97 4.08 5.24
C VAL A 151 -0.43 4.21 4.64
N ALA A 152 -0.55 4.51 3.34
CA ALA A 152 -1.85 4.62 2.70
C ALA A 152 -2.53 3.26 2.52
N GLY A 153 -1.76 2.18 2.29
CA GLY A 153 -2.29 0.81 2.29
C GLY A 153 -2.82 0.39 3.67
N ALA A 154 -2.17 0.80 4.76
CA ALA A 154 -2.72 0.59 6.11
C ALA A 154 -4.02 1.38 6.33
N ALA A 155 -4.10 2.62 5.84
CA ALA A 155 -5.34 3.40 5.89
C ALA A 155 -6.47 2.72 5.10
N ALA A 156 -6.17 2.13 3.94
CA ALA A 156 -7.12 1.34 3.16
C ALA A 156 -7.63 0.12 3.93
N ALA A 157 -6.73 -0.66 4.53
CA ALA A 157 -7.10 -1.83 5.33
C ALA A 157 -7.96 -1.45 6.54
N ILE A 158 -7.62 -0.38 7.26
CA ILE A 158 -8.39 0.12 8.39
C ILE A 158 -9.79 0.60 7.95
N ALA A 159 -9.89 1.35 6.85
CA ALA A 159 -11.16 1.79 6.30
C ALA A 159 -12.04 0.61 5.86
N SER A 160 -11.44 -0.40 5.22
CA SER A 160 -12.13 -1.63 4.82
C SER A 160 -12.71 -2.38 6.03
N ARG A 161 -11.95 -2.50 7.11
CA ARG A 161 -12.43 -3.17 8.34
C ARG A 161 -13.61 -2.45 8.97
N LYS A 162 -13.63 -1.11 8.96
CA LYS A 162 -14.82 -0.33 9.39
C LYS A 162 -16.04 -0.65 8.53
N ILE A 163 -15.86 -0.82 7.22
CA ILE A 163 -16.94 -1.23 6.32
C ILE A 163 -17.41 -2.65 6.66
N VAL A 164 -16.49 -3.59 6.89
CA VAL A 164 -16.83 -4.97 7.29
C VAL A 164 -17.60 -4.99 8.60
N ASP A 165 -17.24 -4.17 9.58
CA ASP A 165 -17.95 -4.06 10.86
C ASP A 165 -19.37 -3.49 10.68
N LYS A 166 -19.55 -2.48 9.82
CA LYS A 166 -20.88 -1.96 9.45
C LYS A 166 -21.67 -3.02 8.67
N ALA A 167 -21.05 -3.67 7.71
CA ALA A 167 -21.65 -4.72 6.89
C ALA A 167 -22.12 -5.92 7.75
N ARG A 168 -21.40 -6.29 8.79
CA ARG A 168 -21.77 -7.33 9.75
C ARG A 168 -23.11 -7.02 10.44
N LYS A 169 -23.33 -5.77 10.85
CA LYS A 169 -24.59 -5.33 11.48
C LYS A 169 -25.76 -5.44 10.50
N ILE A 170 -25.56 -5.01 9.25
CA ILE A 170 -26.58 -5.09 8.21
C ILE A 170 -26.87 -6.55 7.86
N ALA A 171 -25.85 -7.39 7.71
CA ALA A 171 -26.00 -8.82 7.44
C ALA A 171 -26.76 -9.53 8.57
N ALA A 172 -26.47 -9.21 9.82
CA ALA A 172 -27.17 -9.75 11.00
C ALA A 172 -28.67 -9.42 10.95
N TYR A 173 -29.01 -8.16 10.63
CA TYR A 173 -30.39 -7.75 10.44
C TYR A 173 -31.08 -8.51 9.30
N LEU A 174 -30.43 -8.62 8.14
CA LEU A 174 -31.00 -9.29 6.96
C LEU A 174 -31.15 -10.81 7.14
N LEU A 175 -30.34 -11.42 7.99
CA LEU A 175 -30.33 -12.86 8.27
C LEU A 175 -31.09 -13.21 9.56
N GLU A 176 -31.60 -12.19 10.29
CA GLU A 176 -32.30 -12.35 11.56
C GLU A 176 -31.51 -13.17 12.57
N VAL A 177 -30.25 -12.78 12.79
CA VAL A 177 -29.34 -13.40 13.76
C VAL A 177 -28.53 -12.36 14.52
N ALA A 178 -27.89 -12.75 15.61
CA ALA A 178 -26.94 -11.84 16.29
C ALA A 178 -25.65 -11.66 15.46
N PRO A 179 -25.00 -10.48 15.50
CA PRO A 179 -23.75 -10.23 14.76
C PRO A 179 -22.63 -11.24 15.09
N GLU A 180 -22.63 -11.76 16.31
CA GLU A 180 -21.68 -12.74 16.82
C GLU A 180 -21.86 -14.14 16.21
N ASP A 181 -23.05 -14.41 15.66
CA ASP A 181 -23.38 -15.67 14.98
C ASP A 181 -22.97 -15.66 13.50
N LEU A 182 -22.37 -14.57 13.03
CA LEU A 182 -21.88 -14.46 11.67
C LEU A 182 -20.38 -14.77 11.55
N VAL A 183 -20.06 -15.55 10.52
CA VAL A 183 -18.69 -15.76 10.03
C VAL A 183 -18.47 -14.85 8.83
N TRP A 184 -17.36 -14.10 8.84
CA TRP A 184 -16.89 -13.33 7.70
C TRP A 184 -15.89 -14.16 6.89
N GLU A 185 -16.17 -14.31 5.63
CA GLU A 185 -15.21 -14.66 4.59
C GLU A 185 -15.16 -13.50 3.60
N PRO A 186 -13.99 -13.10 3.07
CA PRO A 186 -13.91 -11.95 2.18
C PRO A 186 -15.00 -11.98 1.10
N GLY A 187 -15.85 -10.95 1.09
CA GLY A 187 -17.00 -10.81 0.20
C GLY A 187 -18.33 -11.37 0.70
N LYS A 188 -18.39 -12.08 1.84
CA LYS A 188 -19.61 -12.75 2.28
C LYS A 188 -19.69 -12.92 3.80
N PHE A 189 -20.90 -12.73 4.34
CA PHE A 189 -21.26 -13.18 5.70
C PHE A 189 -22.14 -14.41 5.63
N SER A 190 -21.86 -15.42 6.43
CA SER A 190 -22.68 -16.63 6.60
C SER A 190 -23.00 -16.89 8.06
N VAL A 191 -24.12 -17.56 8.34
CA VAL A 191 -24.54 -17.93 9.69
C VAL A 191 -23.71 -19.15 10.15
N LYS A 192 -23.16 -19.09 11.37
CA LYS A 192 -22.44 -20.22 11.98
C LYS A 192 -23.33 -21.46 12.00
N GLY A 193 -22.80 -22.58 11.46
CA GLY A 193 -23.54 -23.84 11.41
C GLY A 193 -24.60 -23.93 10.30
N ALA A 194 -24.84 -22.85 9.53
CA ALA A 194 -25.78 -22.81 8.40
C ALA A 194 -25.21 -21.98 7.24
N PRO A 195 -24.15 -22.44 6.54
CA PRO A 195 -23.41 -21.66 5.56
C PRO A 195 -24.25 -21.27 4.33
N ASP A 196 -25.34 -21.98 4.05
CA ASP A 196 -26.30 -21.64 2.98
C ASP A 196 -27.08 -20.35 3.30
N ARG A 197 -27.24 -20.00 4.58
CA ARG A 197 -27.79 -18.71 5.02
C ARG A 197 -26.66 -17.68 5.00
N SER A 198 -26.56 -16.95 3.88
CA SER A 198 -25.48 -15.98 3.68
C SER A 198 -25.96 -14.74 2.94
N LYS A 199 -25.17 -13.66 3.06
CA LYS A 199 -25.30 -12.41 2.30
C LYS A 199 -23.96 -11.99 1.77
N THR A 200 -23.88 -11.67 0.49
CA THR A 200 -22.70 -11.11 -0.15
C THR A 200 -22.52 -9.64 0.19
N ILE A 201 -21.32 -9.11 0.01
CA ILE A 201 -21.06 -7.67 0.15
C ILE A 201 -21.94 -6.84 -0.80
N GLN A 202 -22.33 -7.37 -1.96
CA GLN A 202 -23.26 -6.74 -2.90
C GLN A 202 -24.67 -6.69 -2.34
N ASP A 203 -25.20 -7.79 -1.77
CA ASP A 203 -26.52 -7.83 -1.15
C ASP A 203 -26.61 -6.81 0.00
N ILE A 204 -25.56 -6.74 0.80
CA ILE A 204 -25.46 -5.84 1.95
C ILE A 204 -25.39 -4.39 1.49
N ALA A 205 -24.56 -4.10 0.48
CA ALA A 205 -24.47 -2.77 -0.10
C ALA A 205 -25.80 -2.34 -0.70
N PHE A 206 -26.47 -3.20 -1.46
CA PHE A 206 -27.79 -2.92 -2.02
C PHE A 206 -28.80 -2.59 -0.93
N ALA A 207 -28.87 -3.40 0.12
CA ALA A 207 -29.78 -3.17 1.26
C ALA A 207 -29.47 -1.85 1.99
N ALA A 208 -28.20 -1.50 2.15
CA ALA A 208 -27.79 -0.25 2.79
C ALA A 208 -28.32 1.01 2.07
N TYR A 209 -28.50 0.95 0.75
CA TYR A 209 -29.03 2.07 -0.05
C TYR A 209 -30.56 2.03 -0.24
N THR A 210 -31.17 0.85 -0.20
CA THR A 210 -32.60 0.69 -0.57
C THR A 210 -33.49 0.31 0.60
N ASN A 211 -32.95 -0.34 1.61
CA ASN A 211 -33.71 -0.84 2.77
C ASN A 211 -32.83 -0.77 4.03
N HIS A 212 -32.36 0.44 4.34
CA HIS A 212 -31.50 0.67 5.50
C HIS A 212 -32.21 0.26 6.80
N PRO A 213 -31.60 -0.59 7.64
CA PRO A 213 -32.19 -1.02 8.90
C PRO A 213 -32.50 0.19 9.80
N GLN A 214 -33.70 0.21 10.40
CA GLN A 214 -34.11 1.28 11.32
C GLN A 214 -33.15 1.31 12.53
N GLY A 215 -32.77 2.52 12.95
CA GLY A 215 -31.88 2.73 14.08
C GLY A 215 -30.37 2.56 13.80
N MET A 216 -29.98 2.27 12.55
CA MET A 216 -28.59 2.34 12.13
C MET A 216 -28.26 3.71 11.53
N GLU A 217 -27.06 4.23 11.81
CA GLU A 217 -26.58 5.42 11.14
C GLU A 217 -26.35 5.15 9.65
N ALA A 218 -26.84 6.06 8.81
CA ALA A 218 -26.72 5.96 7.35
C ALA A 218 -25.36 6.38 6.81
N GLY A 219 -24.43 6.80 7.66
CA GLY A 219 -23.12 7.36 7.29
C GLY A 219 -22.07 6.37 6.80
#